data_2d9303ddab73d772d1b0c186474652af
#
_entry.id   2d9303ddab73d772d1b0c186474652af
#
_cell.length_a   1.000
_cell.length_b   1.000
_cell.length_c   1.000
_cell.angle_alpha   90.00
_cell.angle_beta   90.00
_cell.angle_gamma   90.00
#
_symmetry.space_group_name_H-M   'P 1'
#
loop_
_entity.id
_entity.type
_entity.pdbx_description
1 polymer ?
#
loop_
_entity_poly.entity_id
_entity_poly.type
_entity_poly.pdbx_seq_one_letter_code
_entity_poly.pdbx_strand_id
1 'polypeptide(L)'
;MKKAIFLSFSLFLAFNLTAQKKPKINKNKQAIITALDQKYDELTTLSDKVWSFEETAFQEKQSAEALASYAEANGFKVSRGVAGIPTAFVAEYGSGAPIIAIMGEYDALPGLSQKATSFTKDPVNEGGAGQGCGHNLFGTASIGAATAVKELIEAGKLEGTVRFYGTPAEEQFFGKLWMIREGLFDDVDVMMDWHPGDETKANVQSSLALVDFMVEFTGQSAHAAADPWNG
;
A
#
# COMPACT_ATOMS: atom_id res chain seq x y z
N MET A 1 -15.47 25.83 -76.33
CA MET A 1 -14.58 25.33 -75.23
C MET A 1 -14.95 26.01 -73.98
N LYS A 2 -15.73 25.34 -73.10
CA LYS A 2 -16.19 25.91 -71.80
C LYS A 2 -15.19 25.41 -70.74
N LYS A 3 -14.49 26.36 -70.08
CA LYS A 3 -13.60 26.08 -68.96
C LYS A 3 -14.49 25.95 -67.68
N ALA A 4 -14.53 24.78 -67.09
CA ALA A 4 -15.16 24.56 -65.80
C ALA A 4 -14.16 25.00 -64.70
N ILE A 5 -14.58 25.94 -63.89
CA ILE A 5 -13.85 26.38 -62.68
C ILE A 5 -14.33 25.51 -61.54
N PHE A 6 -13.46 24.63 -61.04
CA PHE A 6 -13.70 23.87 -59.77
C PHE A 6 -13.40 24.77 -58.61
N LEU A 7 -14.44 25.17 -57.89
CA LEU A 7 -14.34 25.89 -56.65
C LEU A 7 -14.24 24.84 -55.52
N SER A 8 -13.03 24.58 -55.00
CA SER A 8 -12.82 23.70 -53.86
C SER A 8 -13.22 24.44 -52.60
N PHE A 9 -14.35 24.04 -52.03
CA PHE A 9 -14.83 24.50 -50.73
C PHE A 9 -14.07 23.74 -49.62
N SER A 10 -12.99 24.33 -49.13
CA SER A 10 -12.26 23.82 -47.98
C SER A 10 -13.08 24.13 -46.71
N LEU A 11 -13.78 23.10 -46.24
CA LEU A 11 -14.52 23.16 -44.97
C LEU A 11 -13.49 23.12 -43.84
N PHE A 12 -13.11 24.24 -43.27
CA PHE A 12 -12.36 24.35 -42.03
C PHE A 12 -13.30 23.92 -40.89
N LEU A 13 -13.26 22.63 -40.51
CA LEU A 13 -13.77 22.18 -39.21
C LEU A 13 -12.83 22.75 -38.14
N ALA A 14 -13.21 23.89 -37.58
CA ALA A 14 -12.64 24.36 -36.33
C ALA A 14 -13.06 23.39 -35.23
N PHE A 15 -12.24 22.41 -34.93
CA PHE A 15 -12.34 21.68 -33.70
C PHE A 15 -12.10 22.65 -32.55
N ASN A 16 -13.17 23.13 -31.94
CA ASN A 16 -13.11 23.74 -30.64
C ASN A 16 -12.62 22.68 -29.64
N LEU A 17 -11.31 22.54 -29.51
CA LEU A 17 -10.68 21.92 -28.37
C LEU A 17 -11.01 22.82 -27.17
N THR A 18 -12.19 22.62 -26.57
CA THR A 18 -12.46 23.08 -25.24
C THR A 18 -11.46 22.32 -24.37
N ALA A 19 -10.30 22.93 -24.12
CA ALA A 19 -9.40 22.48 -23.07
C ALA A 19 -10.26 22.36 -21.82
N GLN A 20 -10.54 21.13 -21.37
CA GLN A 20 -11.23 20.91 -20.13
C GLN A 20 -10.47 21.69 -19.07
N LYS A 21 -11.11 22.73 -18.53
CA LYS A 21 -10.52 23.47 -17.40
C LYS A 21 -10.23 22.42 -16.33
N LYS A 22 -8.95 22.25 -16.01
CA LYS A 22 -8.56 21.39 -14.91
C LYS A 22 -9.46 21.70 -13.72
N PRO A 23 -10.11 20.70 -13.11
CA PRO A 23 -10.99 20.95 -11.97
C PRO A 23 -10.19 21.72 -10.91
N LYS A 24 -10.82 22.78 -10.36
CA LYS A 24 -10.17 23.61 -9.36
C LYS A 24 -9.96 22.76 -8.10
N ILE A 25 -8.72 22.41 -7.81
CA ILE A 25 -8.38 21.64 -6.61
C ILE A 25 -8.77 22.51 -5.39
N ASN A 26 -9.50 21.95 -4.44
CA ASN A 26 -9.85 22.67 -3.23
C ASN A 26 -8.61 22.92 -2.36
N LYS A 27 -8.70 23.90 -1.45
CA LYS A 27 -7.55 24.34 -0.65
C LYS A 27 -6.96 23.25 0.24
N ASN A 28 -7.79 22.36 0.79
CA ASN A 28 -7.33 21.26 1.63
C ASN A 28 -6.60 20.19 0.80
N LYS A 29 -7.12 19.85 -0.38
CA LYS A 29 -6.40 18.94 -1.30
C LYS A 29 -5.06 19.51 -1.73
N GLN A 30 -4.99 20.83 -2.02
CA GLN A 30 -3.73 21.46 -2.37
C GLN A 30 -2.74 21.45 -1.19
N ALA A 31 -3.21 21.64 0.03
CA ALA A 31 -2.38 21.60 1.22
C ALA A 31 -1.80 20.18 1.44
N ILE A 32 -2.62 19.13 1.25
CA ILE A 32 -2.15 17.73 1.31
C ILE A 32 -1.04 17.46 0.27
N ILE A 33 -1.27 17.88 -0.99
CA ILE A 33 -0.26 17.70 -2.05
C ILE A 33 1.04 18.41 -1.67
N THR A 34 0.95 19.65 -1.20
CA THR A 34 2.13 20.43 -0.79
C THR A 34 2.86 19.78 0.39
N ALA A 35 2.13 19.28 1.39
CA ALA A 35 2.71 18.58 2.53
C ALA A 35 3.46 17.30 2.11
N LEU A 36 2.89 16.54 1.19
CA LEU A 36 3.53 15.33 0.65
C LEU A 36 4.76 15.66 -0.18
N ASP A 37 4.69 16.71 -1.03
CA ASP A 37 5.84 17.18 -1.80
C ASP A 37 7.02 17.57 -0.90
N GLN A 38 6.74 18.21 0.23
CA GLN A 38 7.74 18.61 1.22
C GLN A 38 8.37 17.42 1.97
N LYS A 39 7.65 16.29 2.07
CA LYS A 39 8.10 15.07 2.74
C LYS A 39 8.62 14.01 1.75
N TYR A 40 8.74 14.35 0.47
CA TYR A 40 9.09 13.40 -0.58
C TYR A 40 10.37 12.62 -0.28
N ASP A 41 11.47 13.32 0.04
CA ASP A 41 12.76 12.68 0.31
C ASP A 41 12.74 11.81 1.58
N GLU A 42 12.00 12.25 2.61
CA GLU A 42 11.83 11.50 3.85
C GLU A 42 11.03 10.20 3.60
N LEU A 43 9.91 10.29 2.87
CA LEU A 43 9.06 9.15 2.56
C LEU A 43 9.75 8.16 1.61
N THR A 44 10.47 8.64 0.59
CA THR A 44 11.23 7.75 -0.29
C THR A 44 12.34 7.03 0.46
N THR A 45 13.04 7.72 1.35
CA THR A 45 14.05 7.11 2.22
C THR A 45 13.44 6.04 3.14
N LEU A 46 12.25 6.28 3.69
CA LEU A 46 11.53 5.31 4.51
C LEU A 46 11.12 4.08 3.69
N SER A 47 10.62 4.29 2.47
CA SER A 47 10.26 3.20 1.55
C SER A 47 11.47 2.34 1.19
N ASP A 48 12.59 2.96 0.84
CA ASP A 48 13.83 2.25 0.51
C ASP A 48 14.37 1.46 1.71
N LYS A 49 14.20 2.00 2.91
CA LYS A 49 14.56 1.32 4.15
C LYS A 49 13.72 0.07 4.38
N VAL A 50 12.39 0.16 4.25
CA VAL A 50 11.47 -0.99 4.35
C VAL A 50 11.79 -2.01 3.26
N TRP A 51 12.04 -1.55 2.02
CA TRP A 51 12.45 -2.42 0.91
C TRP A 51 13.70 -3.23 1.24
N SER A 52 14.69 -2.60 1.89
CA SER A 52 15.98 -3.23 2.19
C SER A 52 15.94 -4.27 3.31
N PHE A 53 14.89 -4.30 4.12
CA PHE A 53 14.77 -5.26 5.22
C PHE A 53 14.35 -6.66 4.76
N GLU A 54 13.66 -6.79 3.65
CA GLU A 54 13.25 -8.07 3.04
C GLU A 54 12.52 -8.99 4.04
N GLU A 55 11.78 -8.42 5.01
CA GLU A 55 11.12 -9.16 6.09
C GLU A 55 9.80 -9.77 5.64
N THR A 56 9.66 -11.08 5.78
CA THR A 56 8.44 -11.81 5.41
C THR A 56 7.40 -11.78 6.54
N ALA A 57 6.22 -12.32 6.25
CA ALA A 57 5.06 -12.36 7.15
C ALA A 57 5.40 -12.73 8.60
N PHE A 58 4.95 -11.91 9.54
CA PHE A 58 5.21 -11.94 10.98
C PHE A 58 6.69 -11.80 11.40
N GLN A 59 7.58 -11.51 10.47
CA GLN A 59 8.98 -11.19 10.76
C GLN A 59 9.33 -9.71 10.51
N GLU A 60 8.35 -8.89 10.17
CA GLU A 60 8.47 -7.47 9.74
C GLU A 60 8.83 -6.53 10.91
N LYS A 61 9.78 -6.92 11.76
CA LYS A 61 10.12 -6.20 12.99
C LYS A 61 10.73 -4.82 12.72
N GLN A 62 11.65 -4.76 11.78
CA GLN A 62 12.32 -3.50 11.42
C GLN A 62 11.40 -2.62 10.58
N SER A 63 10.62 -3.22 9.68
CA SER A 63 9.64 -2.53 8.84
C SER A 63 8.55 -1.88 9.68
N ALA A 64 7.93 -2.65 10.58
CA ALA A 64 6.93 -2.15 11.52
C ALA A 64 7.47 -1.03 12.41
N GLU A 65 8.68 -1.21 12.99
CA GLU A 65 9.30 -0.20 13.85
C GLU A 65 9.67 1.07 13.06
N ALA A 66 10.17 0.95 11.83
CA ALA A 66 10.49 2.11 11.01
C ALA A 66 9.25 2.96 10.72
N LEU A 67 8.13 2.33 10.34
CA LEU A 67 6.85 3.00 10.09
C LEU A 67 6.24 3.56 11.39
N ALA A 68 6.24 2.79 12.47
CA ALA A 68 5.73 3.21 13.76
C ALA A 68 6.50 4.41 14.32
N SER A 69 7.83 4.37 14.26
CA SER A 69 8.70 5.48 14.69
C SER A 69 8.51 6.73 13.83
N TYR A 70 8.27 6.58 12.52
CA TYR A 70 7.91 7.69 11.65
C TYR A 70 6.60 8.34 12.10
N ALA A 71 5.58 7.54 12.42
CA ALA A 71 4.32 8.06 12.94
C ALA A 71 4.50 8.82 14.26
N GLU A 72 5.25 8.26 15.21
CA GLU A 72 5.55 8.92 16.49
C GLU A 72 6.29 10.26 16.30
N ALA A 73 7.31 10.28 15.46
CA ALA A 73 8.04 11.49 15.13
C ALA A 73 7.16 12.59 14.51
N ASN A 74 6.09 12.17 13.81
CA ASN A 74 5.08 13.06 13.25
C ASN A 74 3.89 13.32 14.20
N GLY A 75 3.98 12.94 15.48
CA GLY A 75 3.04 13.32 16.53
C GLY A 75 1.80 12.42 16.66
N PHE A 76 1.80 11.25 16.06
CA PHE A 76 0.77 10.25 16.31
C PHE A 76 0.97 9.56 17.66
N LYS A 77 -0.12 9.17 18.29
CA LYS A 77 -0.11 8.21 19.39
C LYS A 77 -0.05 6.81 18.79
N VAL A 78 1.03 6.07 19.04
CA VAL A 78 1.24 4.74 18.46
C VAL A 78 1.02 3.65 19.50
N SER A 79 0.21 2.64 19.13
CA SER A 79 -0.01 1.41 19.89
C SER A 79 0.60 0.25 19.11
N ARG A 80 1.65 -0.38 19.65
CA ARG A 80 2.35 -1.52 19.04
C ARG A 80 1.83 -2.85 19.57
N GLY A 81 2.03 -3.92 18.82
CA GLY A 81 1.67 -5.28 19.24
C GLY A 81 0.16 -5.50 19.35
N VAL A 82 -0.63 -4.74 18.58
CA VAL A 82 -2.10 -4.86 18.61
C VAL A 82 -2.54 -6.23 18.09
N ALA A 83 -3.71 -6.69 18.52
CA ALA A 83 -4.23 -8.02 18.19
C ALA A 83 -3.30 -9.17 18.60
N GLY A 84 -2.34 -8.96 19.53
CA GLY A 84 -1.34 -9.94 19.89
C GLY A 84 -0.28 -10.22 18.83
N ILE A 85 -0.23 -9.40 17.77
CA ILE A 85 0.74 -9.51 16.67
C ILE A 85 1.87 -8.51 16.92
N PRO A 86 3.10 -8.95 17.25
CA PRO A 86 4.20 -8.04 17.62
C PRO A 86 4.53 -7.00 16.56
N THR A 87 4.31 -7.31 15.29
CA THR A 87 4.60 -6.43 14.15
C THR A 87 3.42 -5.58 13.69
N ALA A 88 2.21 -5.76 14.26
CA ALA A 88 1.05 -4.92 14.01
C ALA A 88 1.05 -3.67 14.89
N PHE A 89 0.62 -2.54 14.35
CA PHE A 89 0.48 -1.31 15.13
C PHE A 89 -0.65 -0.42 14.62
N VAL A 90 -1.11 0.48 15.48
CA VAL A 90 -2.07 1.54 15.14
C VAL A 90 -1.47 2.89 15.53
N ALA A 91 -1.48 3.84 14.62
CA ALA A 91 -1.10 5.22 14.86
C ALA A 91 -2.33 6.12 14.74
N GLU A 92 -2.67 6.84 15.79
CA GLU A 92 -3.89 7.65 15.90
C GLU A 92 -3.58 9.12 16.16
N TYR A 93 -4.32 10.01 15.51
CA TYR A 93 -4.29 11.44 15.79
C TYR A 93 -5.69 12.08 15.64
N GLY A 94 -5.98 13.07 16.50
CA GLY A 94 -7.25 13.77 16.53
C GLY A 94 -8.19 13.21 17.62
N SER A 95 -9.45 13.56 17.57
CA SER A 95 -10.47 13.08 18.49
C SER A 95 -11.88 13.22 17.91
N GLY A 96 -12.76 12.30 18.33
CA GLY A 96 -14.15 12.29 17.89
C GLY A 96 -14.34 11.76 16.46
N ALA A 97 -15.59 11.78 16.04
CA ALA A 97 -16.01 11.33 14.70
C ALA A 97 -15.87 12.45 13.65
N PRO A 98 -15.69 12.11 12.36
CA PRO A 98 -15.54 10.73 11.87
C PRO A 98 -14.16 10.14 12.19
N ILE A 99 -14.11 8.81 12.34
CA ILE A 99 -12.86 8.06 12.44
C ILE A 99 -12.53 7.50 11.06
N ILE A 100 -11.53 8.09 10.42
CA ILE A 100 -11.06 7.68 9.09
C ILE A 100 -9.79 6.88 9.23
N ALA A 101 -9.83 5.65 8.75
CA ALA A 101 -8.70 4.75 8.77
C ALA A 101 -8.04 4.63 7.39
N ILE A 102 -6.72 4.57 7.40
CA ILE A 102 -5.87 4.27 6.26
C ILE A 102 -5.02 3.08 6.67
N MET A 103 -4.91 2.06 5.82
CA MET A 103 -4.05 0.91 6.11
C MET A 103 -2.84 0.87 5.20
N GLY A 104 -1.83 0.12 5.63
CA GLY A 104 -0.64 -0.15 4.85
C GLY A 104 0.03 -1.44 5.29
N GLU A 105 0.50 -2.18 4.31
CA GLU A 105 1.25 -3.43 4.43
C GLU A 105 2.74 -3.15 4.29
N TYR A 106 3.59 -4.10 4.71
CA TYR A 106 5.05 -3.95 4.65
C TYR A 106 5.81 -5.29 4.64
N ASP A 107 5.12 -6.40 4.52
CA ASP A 107 5.73 -7.72 4.40
C ASP A 107 6.27 -7.98 2.99
N ALA A 108 7.36 -8.76 2.91
CA ALA A 108 8.01 -9.18 1.69
C ALA A 108 7.62 -10.61 1.31
N LEU A 109 7.77 -10.94 0.03
CA LEU A 109 7.53 -12.26 -0.52
C LEU A 109 8.79 -13.12 -0.48
N PRO A 110 8.72 -14.38 -0.02
CA PRO A 110 9.83 -15.33 -0.09
C PRO A 110 10.31 -15.55 -1.53
N GLY A 111 11.62 -15.65 -1.73
CA GLY A 111 12.22 -16.00 -3.03
C GLY A 111 12.18 -14.90 -4.09
N LEU A 112 11.74 -13.70 -3.75
CA LEU A 112 11.62 -12.56 -4.68
C LEU A 112 12.66 -11.46 -4.46
N SER A 113 13.82 -11.80 -3.87
CA SER A 113 14.94 -10.86 -3.77
C SER A 113 15.32 -10.33 -5.15
N GLN A 114 15.46 -9.01 -5.28
CA GLN A 114 15.67 -8.34 -6.56
C GLN A 114 16.42 -7.01 -6.35
N LYS A 115 17.38 -6.71 -7.22
CA LYS A 115 18.02 -5.39 -7.24
C LYS A 115 17.08 -4.35 -7.83
N ALA A 116 17.01 -3.20 -7.19
CA ALA A 116 16.12 -2.09 -7.60
C ALA A 116 16.39 -1.56 -9.02
N THR A 117 17.60 -1.72 -9.53
CA THR A 117 18.04 -1.17 -10.83
C THR A 117 18.08 -2.19 -11.97
N SER A 118 17.69 -3.44 -11.72
CA SER A 118 17.74 -4.50 -12.73
C SER A 118 16.36 -4.77 -13.31
N PHE A 119 16.29 -4.86 -14.66
CA PHE A 119 15.07 -5.23 -15.39
C PHE A 119 14.97 -6.73 -15.69
N THR A 120 15.95 -7.50 -15.26
CA THR A 120 15.98 -8.97 -15.36
C THR A 120 16.10 -9.54 -13.96
N LYS A 121 15.82 -10.83 -13.80
CA LYS A 121 16.04 -11.51 -12.52
C LYS A 121 17.50 -11.35 -12.09
N ASP A 122 17.73 -10.57 -11.06
CA ASP A 122 19.05 -10.25 -10.50
C ASP A 122 18.91 -10.07 -8.99
N PRO A 123 18.87 -11.17 -8.21
CA PRO A 123 18.64 -11.11 -6.78
C PRO A 123 19.79 -10.41 -6.05
N VAL A 124 19.46 -9.68 -4.97
CA VAL A 124 20.46 -9.21 -4.00
C VAL A 124 20.99 -10.39 -3.22
N ASN A 125 20.10 -11.27 -2.76
CA ASN A 125 20.39 -12.51 -2.04
C ASN A 125 19.72 -13.67 -2.77
N GLU A 126 20.47 -14.65 -3.26
CA GLU A 126 19.90 -15.80 -3.96
C GLU A 126 18.92 -16.57 -3.05
N GLY A 127 17.68 -16.76 -3.52
CA GLY A 127 16.61 -17.37 -2.73
C GLY A 127 16.05 -16.49 -1.61
N GLY A 128 16.56 -15.26 -1.44
CA GLY A 128 16.09 -14.31 -0.43
C GLY A 128 14.71 -13.74 -0.73
N ALA A 129 14.11 -13.09 0.26
CA ALA A 129 12.83 -12.42 0.12
C ALA A 129 12.98 -11.05 -0.58
N GLY A 130 11.87 -10.47 -1.01
CA GLY A 130 11.86 -9.13 -1.63
C GLY A 130 10.46 -8.55 -1.77
N GLN A 131 10.39 -7.26 -2.02
CA GLN A 131 9.17 -6.45 -2.08
C GLN A 131 8.47 -6.57 -3.46
N GLY A 132 8.22 -7.81 -3.91
CA GLY A 132 7.62 -8.08 -5.23
C GLY A 132 6.20 -7.55 -5.39
N CYS A 133 5.45 -7.42 -4.31
CA CYS A 133 4.10 -6.84 -4.29
C CYS A 133 4.11 -5.31 -4.05
N GLY A 134 5.24 -4.73 -3.69
CA GLY A 134 5.38 -3.29 -3.47
C GLY A 134 4.84 -2.80 -2.12
N HIS A 135 4.80 -3.65 -1.10
CA HIS A 135 4.31 -3.28 0.23
C HIS A 135 5.16 -2.22 0.92
N ASN A 136 6.45 -2.11 0.59
CA ASN A 136 7.29 -0.98 1.01
C ASN A 136 6.73 0.38 0.55
N LEU A 137 6.15 0.44 -0.65
CA LEU A 137 5.47 1.63 -1.17
C LEU A 137 4.11 1.79 -0.49
N PHE A 138 3.36 0.70 -0.34
CA PHE A 138 2.02 0.73 0.25
C PHE A 138 2.04 1.26 1.68
N GLY A 139 2.84 0.67 2.56
CA GLY A 139 2.97 1.12 3.94
C GLY A 139 3.42 2.57 4.05
N THR A 140 4.44 2.94 3.28
CA THR A 140 5.04 4.28 3.34
C THR A 140 4.12 5.38 2.78
N ALA A 141 3.51 5.18 1.63
CA ALA A 141 2.63 6.20 1.06
C ALA A 141 1.34 6.36 1.87
N SER A 142 0.82 5.27 2.44
CA SER A 142 -0.34 5.29 3.33
C SER A 142 -0.08 6.08 4.62
N ILE A 143 1.06 5.87 5.27
CA ILE A 143 1.41 6.63 6.48
C ILE A 143 1.73 8.10 6.15
N GLY A 144 2.30 8.36 4.98
CA GLY A 144 2.48 9.72 4.45
C GLY A 144 1.13 10.44 4.25
N ALA A 145 0.15 9.74 3.68
CA ALA A 145 -1.20 10.27 3.50
C ALA A 145 -1.87 10.55 4.85
N ALA A 146 -1.77 9.63 5.82
CA ALA A 146 -2.27 9.84 7.18
C ALA A 146 -1.62 11.06 7.84
N THR A 147 -0.30 11.24 7.66
CA THR A 147 0.45 12.40 8.18
C THR A 147 -0.03 13.71 7.58
N ALA A 148 -0.27 13.76 6.28
CA ALA A 148 -0.78 14.97 5.63
C ALA A 148 -2.22 15.32 6.07
N VAL A 149 -3.07 14.32 6.33
CA VAL A 149 -4.41 14.54 6.92
C VAL A 149 -4.28 15.03 8.37
N LYS A 150 -3.38 14.41 9.15
CA LYS A 150 -3.07 14.84 10.53
C LYS A 150 -2.71 16.33 10.59
N GLU A 151 -1.89 16.83 9.69
CA GLU A 151 -1.51 18.26 9.64
C GLU A 151 -2.71 19.17 9.40
N LEU A 152 -3.72 18.74 8.64
CA LEU A 152 -4.95 19.50 8.47
C LEU A 152 -5.83 19.52 9.74
N ILE A 153 -5.87 18.39 10.47
CA ILE A 153 -6.58 18.31 11.74
C ILE A 153 -5.88 19.23 12.76
N GLU A 154 -4.56 19.15 12.87
CA GLU A 154 -3.75 20.00 13.75
C GLU A 154 -3.91 21.50 13.45
N ALA A 155 -4.04 21.85 12.18
CA ALA A 155 -4.29 23.23 11.74
C ALA A 155 -5.77 23.68 11.91
N GLY A 156 -6.64 22.84 12.49
CA GLY A 156 -8.07 23.14 12.66
C GLY A 156 -8.86 23.26 11.35
N LYS A 157 -8.35 22.69 10.26
CA LYS A 157 -9.01 22.69 8.95
C LYS A 157 -9.89 21.46 8.71
N LEU A 158 -9.69 20.41 9.48
CA LEU A 158 -10.51 19.19 9.54
C LEU A 158 -10.78 18.85 11.00
N GLU A 159 -11.90 18.19 11.24
CA GLU A 159 -12.28 17.61 12.53
C GLU A 159 -12.34 16.11 12.41
N GLY A 160 -12.28 15.40 13.55
CA GLY A 160 -12.33 13.94 13.62
C GLY A 160 -10.99 13.30 13.94
N THR A 161 -10.91 12.02 13.70
CA THR A 161 -9.75 11.18 13.98
C THR A 161 -9.21 10.55 12.70
N VAL A 162 -7.90 10.59 12.50
CA VAL A 162 -7.22 9.79 11.50
C VAL A 162 -6.44 8.69 12.18
N ARG A 163 -6.60 7.44 11.67
CA ARG A 163 -5.82 6.28 12.09
C ARG A 163 -5.07 5.69 10.93
N PHE A 164 -3.81 5.37 11.14
CA PHE A 164 -3.06 4.48 10.27
C PHE A 164 -2.98 3.11 10.93
N TYR A 165 -3.33 2.07 10.21
CA TYR A 165 -3.20 0.68 10.63
C TYR A 165 -2.03 0.04 9.89
N GLY A 166 -0.97 -0.30 10.62
CA GLY A 166 0.11 -1.13 10.11
C GLY A 166 -0.33 -2.60 10.17
N THR A 167 -0.55 -3.18 8.98
CA THR A 167 -1.16 -4.50 8.82
C THR A 167 -0.14 -5.49 8.27
N PRO A 168 0.53 -6.29 9.13
CA PRO A 168 1.54 -7.26 8.73
C PRO A 168 0.94 -8.52 8.11
N ALA A 169 1.82 -9.33 7.49
CA ALA A 169 1.54 -10.70 7.08
C ALA A 169 0.37 -10.85 6.10
N GLU A 170 0.29 -9.96 5.09
CA GLU A 170 -0.74 -10.04 4.05
C GLU A 170 -0.47 -11.22 3.13
N GLU A 171 0.76 -11.41 2.68
CA GLU A 171 1.19 -12.43 1.73
C GLU A 171 1.03 -13.87 2.26
N GLN A 172 1.05 -14.01 3.58
CA GLN A 172 0.84 -15.27 4.29
C GLN A 172 0.14 -14.96 5.62
N PHE A 173 -0.69 -15.84 6.11
CA PHE A 173 -1.32 -15.77 7.43
C PHE A 173 -2.37 -14.68 7.66
N PHE A 174 -2.59 -13.75 6.69
CA PHE A 174 -3.72 -12.79 6.71
C PHE A 174 -3.85 -11.99 8.02
N GLY A 175 -2.80 -11.26 8.38
CA GLY A 175 -2.75 -10.51 9.66
C GLY A 175 -3.96 -9.62 9.93
N LYS A 176 -4.57 -9.02 8.89
CA LYS A 176 -5.80 -8.22 9.01
C LYS A 176 -6.97 -8.99 9.61
N LEU A 177 -7.11 -10.30 9.33
CA LEU A 177 -8.19 -11.11 9.90
C LEU A 177 -8.07 -11.23 11.43
N TRP A 178 -6.85 -11.30 11.96
CA TRP A 178 -6.60 -11.29 13.40
C TRP A 178 -6.99 -9.94 14.00
N MET A 179 -6.63 -8.84 13.34
CA MET A 179 -6.99 -7.49 13.78
C MET A 179 -8.50 -7.25 13.76
N ILE A 180 -9.22 -7.78 12.75
CA ILE A 180 -10.70 -7.75 12.69
C ILE A 180 -11.31 -8.54 13.85
N ARG A 181 -10.81 -9.73 14.13
CA ARG A 181 -11.30 -10.57 15.24
C ARG A 181 -11.17 -9.93 16.60
N GLU A 182 -10.15 -9.12 16.79
CA GLU A 182 -9.92 -8.35 18.02
C GLU A 182 -10.66 -7.00 18.05
N GLY A 183 -11.52 -6.72 17.05
CA GLY A 183 -12.39 -5.55 17.01
C GLY A 183 -11.67 -4.23 16.73
N LEU A 184 -10.45 -4.25 16.18
CA LEU A 184 -9.66 -3.02 15.99
C LEU A 184 -10.30 -2.03 15.02
N PHE A 185 -11.25 -2.48 14.21
CA PHE A 185 -11.92 -1.67 13.19
C PHE A 185 -13.39 -1.35 13.51
N ASP A 186 -13.92 -1.82 14.65
CA ASP A 186 -15.36 -1.76 14.97
C ASP A 186 -15.90 -0.34 15.10
N ASP A 187 -15.07 0.62 15.47
CA ASP A 187 -15.41 2.04 15.60
C ASP A 187 -15.02 2.91 14.40
N VAL A 188 -14.51 2.31 13.34
CA VAL A 188 -14.06 3.03 12.13
C VAL A 188 -15.26 3.36 11.24
N ASP A 189 -15.44 4.65 10.92
CA ASP A 189 -16.52 5.09 10.02
C ASP A 189 -16.19 4.82 8.55
N VAL A 190 -14.92 5.01 8.14
CA VAL A 190 -14.45 4.77 6.77
C VAL A 190 -13.05 4.19 6.80
N MET A 191 -12.84 3.10 6.08
CA MET A 191 -11.53 2.53 5.79
C MET A 191 -11.14 2.86 4.35
N MET A 192 -9.93 3.34 4.16
CA MET A 192 -9.35 3.61 2.84
C MET A 192 -8.05 2.84 2.67
N ASP A 193 -7.90 2.24 1.52
CA ASP A 193 -6.65 1.61 1.10
C ASP A 193 -6.34 1.90 -0.37
N TRP A 194 -5.18 1.47 -0.80
CA TRP A 194 -4.75 1.43 -2.18
C TRP A 194 -3.73 0.29 -2.33
N HIS A 195 -3.46 -0.12 -3.52
CA HIS A 195 -2.41 -1.11 -3.75
C HIS A 195 -1.59 -0.74 -4.99
N PRO A 196 -0.25 -0.94 -4.98
CA PRO A 196 0.56 -0.79 -6.18
C PRO A 196 0.02 -1.63 -7.34
N GLY A 197 -0.02 -1.06 -8.54
CA GLY A 197 -0.57 -1.71 -9.72
C GLY A 197 -0.04 -1.07 -11.01
N ASP A 198 -0.44 -1.61 -12.14
CA ASP A 198 -0.03 -1.16 -13.48
C ASP A 198 -0.88 -0.02 -14.04
N GLU A 199 -1.94 0.36 -13.34
CA GLU A 199 -2.82 1.47 -13.72
C GLU A 199 -3.32 2.26 -12.52
N THR A 200 -3.57 3.55 -12.73
CA THR A 200 -4.19 4.42 -11.71
C THR A 200 -5.69 4.46 -11.91
N LYS A 201 -6.43 3.79 -11.05
CA LYS A 201 -7.90 3.79 -11.07
C LYS A 201 -8.50 3.70 -9.67
N ALA A 202 -9.69 4.28 -9.50
CA ALA A 202 -10.56 3.94 -8.38
C ALA A 202 -11.34 2.66 -8.73
N ASN A 203 -11.25 1.67 -7.86
CA ASN A 203 -11.85 0.37 -8.09
C ASN A 203 -12.72 -0.04 -6.90
N VAL A 204 -13.89 -0.61 -7.20
CA VAL A 204 -14.74 -1.27 -6.22
C VAL A 204 -14.99 -2.68 -6.75
N GLN A 205 -14.18 -3.62 -6.29
CA GLN A 205 -14.28 -5.03 -6.69
C GLN A 205 -14.60 -5.90 -5.49
N SER A 206 -15.37 -6.94 -5.72
CA SER A 206 -15.46 -8.07 -4.79
C SER A 206 -14.24 -8.97 -4.99
N SER A 207 -13.68 -9.48 -3.90
CA SER A 207 -12.65 -10.53 -3.93
C SER A 207 -13.29 -11.92 -3.87
N LEU A 208 -12.56 -12.92 -4.35
CA LEU A 208 -12.88 -14.31 -4.10
C LEU A 208 -12.53 -14.69 -2.66
N ALA A 209 -13.22 -15.71 -2.13
CA ALA A 209 -12.80 -16.33 -0.89
C ALA A 209 -11.48 -17.09 -1.11
N LEU A 210 -10.58 -16.99 -0.15
CA LEU A 210 -9.30 -17.69 -0.15
C LEU A 210 -9.25 -18.65 1.03
N VAL A 211 -8.74 -19.86 0.78
CA VAL A 211 -8.38 -20.83 1.80
C VAL A 211 -6.97 -21.30 1.48
N ASP A 212 -6.06 -21.13 2.42
CA ASP A 212 -4.70 -21.63 2.32
C ASP A 212 -4.52 -22.84 3.25
N PHE A 213 -3.76 -23.84 2.79
CA PHE A 213 -3.40 -24.99 3.59
C PHE A 213 -2.05 -25.54 3.16
N MET A 214 -1.31 -26.03 4.13
CA MET A 214 -0.04 -26.72 3.92
C MET A 214 -0.20 -28.20 4.22
N VAL A 215 0.30 -29.06 3.33
CA VAL A 215 0.35 -30.51 3.55
C VAL A 215 1.81 -30.91 3.62
N GLU A 216 2.21 -31.43 4.76
CA GLU A 216 3.56 -31.93 4.98
C GLU A 216 3.55 -33.46 5.06
N PHE A 217 4.40 -34.10 4.27
CA PHE A 217 4.61 -35.53 4.30
C PHE A 217 6.00 -35.83 4.86
N THR A 218 6.04 -36.63 5.89
CA THR A 218 7.30 -37.11 6.50
C THR A 218 7.46 -38.58 6.23
N GLY A 219 8.60 -38.99 5.68
CA GLY A 219 8.86 -40.40 5.36
C GLY A 219 10.30 -40.62 4.87
N GLN A 220 10.57 -41.80 4.41
CA GLN A 220 11.83 -42.17 3.76
C GLN A 220 11.61 -42.27 2.25
N SER A 221 12.67 -42.02 1.47
CA SER A 221 12.59 -42.21 0.04
C SER A 221 12.47 -43.70 -0.28
N ALA A 222 11.40 -44.07 -0.96
CA ALA A 222 11.13 -45.40 -1.41
C ALA A 222 10.64 -45.43 -2.86
N HIS A 223 10.77 -46.54 -3.54
CA HIS A 223 10.28 -46.70 -4.91
C HIS A 223 8.75 -46.84 -4.90
N ALA A 224 8.04 -45.79 -5.36
CA ALA A 224 6.58 -45.68 -5.23
C ALA A 224 5.78 -46.87 -5.82
N ALA A 225 6.27 -47.50 -6.87
CA ALA A 225 5.59 -48.65 -7.50
C ALA A 225 6.04 -50.03 -6.98
N ALA A 226 7.27 -50.12 -6.44
CA ALA A 226 7.86 -51.41 -6.05
C ALA A 226 7.94 -51.59 -4.53
N ASP A 227 8.01 -50.50 -3.78
CA ASP A 227 8.26 -50.54 -2.32
C ASP A 227 7.59 -49.36 -1.57
N PRO A 228 6.29 -49.06 -1.81
CA PRO A 228 5.64 -47.91 -1.22
C PRO A 228 5.46 -47.98 0.30
N TRP A 229 5.51 -49.15 0.88
CA TRP A 229 5.32 -49.39 2.32
C TRP A 229 6.56 -49.10 3.17
N ASN A 230 7.70 -48.82 2.55
CA ASN A 230 8.94 -48.43 3.23
C ASN A 230 9.23 -46.91 3.15
N GLY A 231 8.27 -46.12 2.57
CA GLY A 231 8.36 -44.67 2.42
C GLY A 231 7.63 -43.87 3.51
#